data_719969b316fb5946e03110cdc1a83e2d
#
_entry.id   719969b316fb5946e03110cdc1a83e2d
#
_cell.length_a   1.000
_cell.length_b   1.000
_cell.length_c   1.000
_cell.angle_alpha   90.00
_cell.angle_beta   90.00
_cell.angle_gamma   90.00
#
_symmetry.space_group_name_H-M   'P 1'
#
loop_
_entity.id
_entity.type
_entity.pdbx_description
1 polymer ?
#
loop_
_entity_poly.entity_id
_entity_poly.type
_entity_poly.pdbx_seq_one_letter_code
_entity_poly.pdbx_strand_id
1 'polypeptide(L)'
;LLVLVNPAHPFEKYWKINELEKILKFANQNKVFVIIDEVYQGIGTKSCIGLTKKFKNFVAIKSASKTFGLPGLRIGFAIGNKKTIKQIESFRLSHELPSDIIDKGVNVFKNYKKKIFPRIQKVIKARNFAIQEFRKRNKVINGGHGNSLSVFFKNRKKLIKLGNELKKNKIIVNYNYPKPYENFLNITTTSKPNLKKFFKILDQNDYN
;
A
#
# COMPACT_ATOMS: atom_id res chain seq x y z
N LEU A 1 19.29 -13.38 1.95
CA LEU A 1 17.95 -12.95 1.55
C LEU A 1 17.68 -11.55 2.08
N LEU A 2 17.18 -10.66 1.23
CA LEU A 2 16.71 -9.32 1.58
C LEU A 2 15.23 -9.20 1.19
N VAL A 3 14.39 -8.71 2.10
CA VAL A 3 12.97 -8.44 1.82
C VAL A 3 12.71 -6.94 1.95
N LEU A 4 12.16 -6.34 0.90
CA LEU A 4 11.79 -4.93 0.84
C LEU A 4 10.30 -4.80 0.54
N VAL A 5 9.61 -3.93 1.25
CA VAL A 5 8.21 -3.57 0.98
C VAL A 5 8.17 -2.20 0.29
N ASN A 6 7.54 -2.10 -0.89
CA ASN A 6 7.57 -0.89 -1.70
C ASN A 6 6.23 -0.57 -2.41
N PRO A 7 5.44 0.38 -1.90
CA PRO A 7 5.65 1.21 -0.72
C PRO A 7 5.43 0.46 0.60
N ALA A 8 6.19 0.84 1.64
CA ALA A 8 6.18 0.20 2.95
C ALA A 8 5.02 0.71 3.83
N HIS A 9 3.97 -0.10 3.98
CA HIS A 9 2.86 0.20 4.89
C HIS A 9 3.29 0.01 6.37
N PRO A 10 2.83 0.87 7.34
CA PRO A 10 1.80 1.91 7.22
C PRO A 10 2.33 3.30 6.83
N PHE A 11 3.62 3.52 6.84
CA PHE A 11 4.22 4.84 6.60
C PHE A 11 4.45 5.15 5.12
N GLU A 12 4.22 4.17 4.25
CA GLU A 12 4.30 4.25 2.79
C GLU A 12 5.61 4.88 2.28
N LYS A 13 6.73 4.63 2.95
CA LYS A 13 8.05 4.91 2.38
C LYS A 13 8.16 4.21 1.03
N TYR A 14 8.67 4.93 0.04
CA TYR A 14 8.75 4.47 -1.32
C TYR A 14 10.17 4.62 -1.86
N TRP A 15 10.74 3.51 -2.30
CA TRP A 15 11.99 3.48 -3.03
C TRP A 15 11.73 3.76 -4.51
N LYS A 16 12.41 4.76 -5.07
CA LYS A 16 12.35 5.05 -6.50
C LYS A 16 13.02 3.93 -7.30
N ILE A 17 12.68 3.80 -8.58
CA ILE A 17 13.22 2.73 -9.43
C ILE A 17 14.75 2.75 -9.50
N ASN A 18 15.37 3.93 -9.59
CA ASN A 18 16.81 4.07 -9.60
C ASN A 18 17.48 3.67 -8.26
N GLU A 19 16.80 3.84 -7.14
CA GLU A 19 17.26 3.39 -5.83
C GLU A 19 17.18 1.87 -5.72
N LEU A 20 16.05 1.29 -6.14
CA LEU A 20 15.89 -0.17 -6.21
C LEU A 20 16.91 -0.80 -7.16
N GLU A 21 17.22 -0.17 -8.29
CA GLU A 21 18.24 -0.64 -9.23
C GLU A 21 19.63 -0.69 -8.59
N LYS A 22 20.00 0.32 -7.81
CA LYS A 22 21.27 0.32 -7.04
C LYS A 22 21.30 -0.81 -6.00
N ILE A 23 20.21 -0.99 -5.26
CA ILE A 23 20.09 -2.07 -4.27
C ILE A 23 20.21 -3.45 -4.95
N LEU A 24 19.51 -3.66 -6.05
CA LEU A 24 19.54 -4.94 -6.79
C LEU A 24 20.93 -5.21 -7.38
N LYS A 25 21.62 -4.19 -7.89
CA LYS A 25 23.01 -4.32 -8.37
C LYS A 25 23.94 -4.76 -7.25
N PHE A 26 23.90 -4.08 -6.10
CA PHE A 26 24.71 -4.42 -4.92
C PHE A 26 24.37 -5.82 -4.40
N ALA A 27 23.09 -6.15 -4.28
CA ALA A 27 22.65 -7.48 -3.87
C ALA A 27 23.12 -8.58 -4.83
N ASN A 28 23.11 -8.32 -6.14
CA ASN A 28 23.59 -9.27 -7.15
C ASN A 28 25.10 -9.52 -7.01
N GLN A 29 25.89 -8.46 -6.80
CA GLN A 29 27.35 -8.58 -6.58
C GLN A 29 27.69 -9.41 -5.33
N ASN A 30 26.85 -9.35 -4.30
CA ASN A 30 27.02 -10.07 -3.04
C ASN A 30 26.22 -11.40 -2.97
N LYS A 31 25.70 -11.89 -4.09
CA LYS A 31 24.92 -13.12 -4.18
C LYS A 31 23.69 -13.16 -3.25
N VAL A 32 23.12 -11.98 -2.94
CA VAL A 32 21.92 -11.84 -2.12
C VAL A 32 20.68 -11.89 -3.03
N PHE A 33 19.74 -12.77 -2.71
CA PHE A 33 18.44 -12.79 -3.36
C PHE A 33 17.51 -11.76 -2.70
N VAL A 34 16.69 -11.06 -3.51
CA VAL A 34 15.82 -9.98 -3.04
C VAL A 34 14.37 -10.30 -3.32
N ILE A 35 13.50 -10.12 -2.33
CA ILE A 35 12.05 -10.11 -2.50
C ILE A 35 11.58 -8.66 -2.39
N ILE A 36 10.88 -8.14 -3.41
CA ILE A 36 10.29 -6.82 -3.38
C ILE A 36 8.77 -6.97 -3.32
N ASP A 37 8.19 -6.67 -2.17
CA ASP A 37 6.75 -6.70 -1.97
C ASP A 37 6.12 -5.39 -2.46
N GLU A 38 5.40 -5.49 -3.57
CA GLU A 38 4.68 -4.40 -4.21
C GLU A 38 3.16 -4.49 -4.01
N VAL A 39 2.69 -5.11 -2.94
CA VAL A 39 1.25 -5.31 -2.70
C VAL A 39 0.46 -4.00 -2.64
N TYR A 40 1.07 -2.90 -2.20
CA TYR A 40 0.50 -1.55 -2.18
C TYR A 40 0.89 -0.67 -3.37
N GLN A 41 1.68 -1.18 -4.31
CA GLN A 41 2.10 -0.45 -5.50
C GLN A 41 0.93 -0.28 -6.48
N GLY A 42 0.91 0.82 -7.24
CA GLY A 42 -0.08 1.08 -8.30
C GLY A 42 -0.99 2.27 -8.03
N ILE A 43 -0.88 2.90 -6.85
CA ILE A 43 -1.62 4.13 -6.50
C ILE A 43 -0.70 5.34 -6.64
N GLY A 44 -0.19 5.57 -7.86
CA GLY A 44 0.70 6.71 -8.17
C GLY A 44 2.19 6.42 -8.03
N THR A 45 2.59 5.15 -7.87
CA THR A 45 3.99 4.72 -7.85
C THR A 45 4.34 3.87 -9.06
N LYS A 46 5.62 3.86 -9.47
CA LYS A 46 6.12 3.00 -10.53
C LYS A 46 6.50 1.62 -9.98
N SER A 47 6.22 0.57 -10.73
CA SER A 47 6.58 -0.81 -10.38
C SER A 47 8.02 -1.14 -10.75
N CYS A 48 8.67 -1.96 -9.91
CA CYS A 48 10.00 -2.51 -10.18
C CYS A 48 10.00 -3.68 -11.19
N ILE A 49 8.84 -4.14 -11.65
CA ILE A 49 8.74 -5.28 -12.58
C ILE A 49 9.66 -5.13 -13.79
N GLY A 50 9.81 -3.91 -14.33
CA GLY A 50 10.72 -3.67 -15.46
C GLY A 50 12.17 -4.07 -15.20
N LEU A 51 12.61 -4.10 -13.94
CA LEU A 51 13.96 -4.48 -13.54
C LEU A 51 14.20 -6.01 -13.64
N THR A 52 13.16 -6.85 -13.76
CA THR A 52 13.30 -8.30 -13.98
C THR A 52 14.02 -8.64 -15.29
N LYS A 53 14.02 -7.72 -16.25
CA LYS A 53 14.77 -7.86 -17.49
C LYS A 53 16.28 -7.70 -17.27
N LYS A 54 16.71 -6.92 -16.26
CA LYS A 54 18.12 -6.62 -15.97
C LYS A 54 18.70 -7.52 -14.90
N PHE A 55 17.92 -7.86 -13.87
CA PHE A 55 18.38 -8.59 -12.69
C PHE A 55 17.65 -9.91 -12.54
N LYS A 56 18.41 -10.98 -12.27
CA LYS A 56 17.88 -12.34 -12.09
C LYS A 56 17.76 -12.74 -10.62
N ASN A 57 18.35 -11.94 -9.72
CA ASN A 57 18.45 -12.23 -8.29
C ASN A 57 17.30 -11.65 -7.47
N PHE A 58 16.13 -11.37 -8.07
CA PHE A 58 14.98 -10.91 -7.33
C PHE A 58 13.63 -11.38 -7.89
N VAL A 59 12.62 -11.30 -7.05
CA VAL A 59 11.21 -11.48 -7.39
C VAL A 59 10.39 -10.32 -6.86
N ALA A 60 9.48 -9.80 -7.68
CA ALA A 60 8.45 -8.85 -7.26
C ALA A 60 7.17 -9.60 -6.90
N ILE A 61 6.59 -9.28 -5.73
CA ILE A 61 5.32 -9.84 -5.29
C ILE A 61 4.23 -8.78 -5.44
N LYS A 62 3.09 -9.17 -6.02
CA LYS A 62 1.91 -8.32 -6.15
C LYS A 62 0.66 -9.03 -5.65
N SER A 63 -0.38 -8.25 -5.35
CA SER A 63 -1.67 -8.80 -4.91
C SER A 63 -2.84 -8.04 -5.54
N ALA A 64 -3.89 -8.78 -5.84
CA ALA A 64 -5.17 -8.21 -6.22
C ALA A 64 -5.91 -7.57 -5.03
N SER A 65 -5.52 -7.90 -3.79
CA SER A 65 -6.27 -7.56 -2.57
C SER A 65 -6.26 -6.08 -2.20
N LYS A 66 -5.17 -5.35 -2.46
CA LYS A 66 -4.99 -3.97 -1.98
C LYS A 66 -5.26 -2.96 -3.09
N THR A 67 -4.29 -2.73 -3.97
CA THR A 67 -4.38 -1.71 -5.02
C THR A 67 -5.56 -1.93 -5.97
N PHE A 68 -5.87 -3.18 -6.30
CA PHE A 68 -6.99 -3.49 -7.20
C PHE A 68 -8.33 -3.58 -6.47
N GLY A 69 -8.34 -3.59 -5.12
CA GLY A 69 -9.57 -3.65 -4.32
C GLY A 69 -10.35 -4.95 -4.46
N LEU A 70 -9.66 -6.07 -4.65
CA LEU A 70 -10.24 -7.39 -4.90
C LEU A 70 -9.77 -8.43 -3.85
N PRO A 71 -9.90 -8.14 -2.53
CA PRO A 71 -9.40 -9.04 -1.51
C PRO A 71 -10.07 -10.42 -1.52
N GLY A 72 -11.33 -10.49 -1.96
CA GLY A 72 -12.08 -11.75 -2.05
C GLY A 72 -11.60 -12.72 -3.13
N LEU A 73 -10.81 -12.26 -4.12
CA LEU A 73 -10.26 -13.15 -5.15
C LEU A 73 -9.08 -13.99 -4.65
N ARG A 74 -8.44 -13.64 -3.56
CA ARG A 74 -7.26 -14.35 -3.02
C ARG A 74 -6.13 -14.57 -4.04
N ILE A 75 -5.99 -13.67 -5.03
CA ILE A 75 -5.00 -13.77 -6.11
C ILE A 75 -3.79 -12.92 -5.76
N GLY A 76 -2.61 -13.54 -5.83
CA GLY A 76 -1.29 -12.92 -5.80
C GLY A 76 -0.48 -13.27 -7.03
N PHE A 77 0.61 -12.56 -7.25
CA PHE A 77 1.51 -12.76 -8.38
C PHE A 77 2.95 -12.68 -7.92
N ALA A 78 3.76 -13.66 -8.32
CA ALA A 78 5.22 -13.60 -8.23
C ALA A 78 5.77 -13.35 -9.65
N ILE A 79 6.57 -12.32 -9.81
CA ILE A 79 7.09 -11.87 -11.10
C ILE A 79 8.60 -11.77 -11.01
N GLY A 80 9.29 -12.59 -11.81
CA GLY A 80 10.75 -12.69 -11.79
C GLY A 80 11.27 -13.35 -13.05
N ASN A 81 12.55 -13.73 -13.05
CA ASN A 81 13.09 -14.50 -14.17
C ASN A 81 12.54 -15.94 -14.18
N LYS A 82 12.56 -16.59 -15.37
CA LYS A 82 11.96 -17.91 -15.59
C LYS A 82 12.49 -18.98 -14.62
N LYS A 83 13.81 -18.99 -14.33
CA LYS A 83 14.43 -19.99 -13.43
C LYS A 83 13.90 -19.85 -12.02
N THR A 84 13.87 -18.63 -11.49
CA THR A 84 13.32 -18.32 -10.16
C THR A 84 11.84 -18.68 -10.05
N ILE A 85 11.05 -18.31 -11.06
CA ILE A 85 9.61 -18.63 -11.03
C ILE A 85 9.37 -20.13 -11.08
N LYS A 86 10.11 -20.90 -11.89
CA LYS A 86 10.02 -22.37 -11.88
C LYS A 86 10.35 -22.96 -10.50
N GLN A 87 11.35 -22.42 -9.80
CA GLN A 87 11.68 -22.89 -8.46
C GLN A 87 10.56 -22.57 -7.46
N ILE A 88 9.96 -21.39 -7.51
CA ILE A 88 8.81 -21.04 -6.67
C ILE A 88 7.63 -21.95 -7.00
N GLU A 89 7.38 -22.20 -8.28
CA GLU A 89 6.27 -23.01 -8.77
C GLU A 89 6.36 -24.47 -8.30
N SER A 90 7.56 -25.03 -8.11
CA SER A 90 7.74 -26.40 -7.61
C SER A 90 7.30 -26.60 -6.15
N PHE A 91 7.11 -25.51 -5.38
CA PHE A 91 6.60 -25.53 -4.01
C PHE A 91 5.10 -25.21 -3.91
N ARG A 92 4.44 -24.94 -5.05
CA ARG A 92 3.01 -24.63 -5.05
C ARG A 92 2.18 -25.89 -4.79
N LEU A 93 1.11 -25.69 -4.05
CA LEU A 93 0.11 -26.74 -3.88
C LEU A 93 -0.70 -26.91 -5.19
N SER A 94 -1.12 -28.12 -5.47
CA SER A 94 -2.07 -28.37 -6.56
C SER A 94 -3.42 -27.71 -6.22
N HIS A 95 -4.05 -27.12 -7.25
CA HIS A 95 -5.41 -26.56 -7.12
C HIS A 95 -5.56 -25.45 -6.08
N GLU A 96 -4.56 -24.57 -5.93
CA GLU A 96 -4.58 -23.43 -4.99
C GLU A 96 -5.75 -22.46 -5.19
N LEU A 97 -6.23 -22.31 -6.41
CA LEU A 97 -7.32 -21.40 -6.75
C LEU A 97 -8.44 -22.16 -7.43
N PRO A 98 -9.69 -22.02 -6.97
CA PRO A 98 -10.88 -22.51 -7.69
C PRO A 98 -10.97 -21.90 -9.09
N SER A 99 -11.49 -22.67 -10.06
CA SER A 99 -11.60 -22.25 -11.46
C SER A 99 -12.45 -20.99 -11.62
N ASP A 100 -13.55 -20.87 -10.88
CA ASP A 100 -14.42 -19.69 -10.88
C ASP A 100 -13.71 -18.41 -10.41
N ILE A 101 -12.78 -18.54 -9.47
CA ILE A 101 -11.95 -17.42 -9.00
C ILE A 101 -10.94 -17.01 -10.09
N ILE A 102 -10.37 -17.98 -10.81
CA ILE A 102 -9.47 -17.71 -11.93
C ILE A 102 -10.23 -16.97 -13.03
N ASP A 103 -11.41 -17.43 -13.42
CA ASP A 103 -12.24 -16.82 -14.47
C ASP A 103 -12.67 -15.40 -14.10
N LYS A 104 -13.11 -15.18 -12.85
CA LYS A 104 -13.42 -13.85 -12.31
C LYS A 104 -12.20 -12.94 -12.37
N GLY A 105 -11.02 -13.44 -11.98
CA GLY A 105 -9.76 -12.71 -12.04
C GLY A 105 -9.41 -12.31 -13.47
N VAL A 106 -9.42 -13.26 -14.41
CA VAL A 106 -9.15 -13.02 -15.83
C VAL A 106 -10.09 -11.96 -16.40
N ASN A 107 -11.41 -12.08 -16.12
CA ASN A 107 -12.39 -11.10 -16.59
C ASN A 107 -12.12 -9.69 -16.05
N VAL A 108 -11.79 -9.58 -14.76
CA VAL A 108 -11.48 -8.27 -14.16
C VAL A 108 -10.22 -7.67 -14.76
N PHE A 109 -9.14 -8.44 -14.93
CA PHE A 109 -7.88 -7.95 -15.47
C PHE A 109 -7.95 -7.62 -16.97
N LYS A 110 -8.67 -8.42 -17.77
CA LYS A 110 -8.98 -8.07 -19.18
C LYS A 110 -9.70 -6.72 -19.28
N ASN A 111 -10.55 -6.41 -18.31
CA ASN A 111 -11.31 -5.16 -18.25
C ASN A 111 -10.66 -4.11 -17.31
N TYR A 112 -9.35 -4.19 -17.06
CA TYR A 112 -8.64 -3.33 -16.10
C TYR A 112 -8.93 -1.84 -16.29
N LYS A 113 -8.81 -1.34 -17.53
CA LYS A 113 -9.04 0.09 -17.85
C LYS A 113 -10.46 0.54 -17.48
N LYS A 114 -11.46 -0.33 -17.67
CA LYS A 114 -12.88 -0.01 -17.40
C LYS A 114 -13.27 -0.23 -15.94
N LYS A 115 -12.78 -1.29 -15.30
CA LYS A 115 -13.23 -1.73 -13.97
C LYS A 115 -12.33 -1.27 -12.81
N ILE A 116 -11.02 -1.29 -13.00
CA ILE A 116 -10.03 -1.06 -11.94
C ILE A 116 -9.47 0.36 -11.96
N PHE A 117 -8.98 0.80 -13.11
CA PHE A 117 -8.31 2.08 -13.25
C PHE A 117 -9.14 3.28 -12.73
N PRO A 118 -10.46 3.42 -13.01
CA PRO A 118 -11.25 4.51 -12.46
C PRO A 118 -11.35 4.50 -10.93
N ARG A 119 -11.32 3.31 -10.30
CA ARG A 119 -11.30 3.18 -8.84
C ARG A 119 -9.99 3.66 -8.25
N ILE A 120 -8.86 3.30 -8.85
CA ILE A 120 -7.53 3.79 -8.46
C ILE A 120 -7.48 5.32 -8.55
N GLN A 121 -8.00 5.90 -9.63
CA GLN A 121 -8.06 7.36 -9.80
C GLN A 121 -8.89 8.05 -8.70
N LYS A 122 -10.01 7.44 -8.28
CA LYS A 122 -10.81 7.96 -7.16
C LYS A 122 -10.01 7.94 -5.84
N VAL A 123 -9.26 6.87 -5.57
CA VAL A 123 -8.40 6.77 -4.39
C VAL A 123 -7.30 7.84 -4.42
N ILE A 124 -6.64 8.04 -5.57
CA ILE A 124 -5.60 9.07 -5.74
C ILE A 124 -6.18 10.47 -5.46
N LYS A 125 -7.36 10.78 -6.03
CA LYS A 125 -8.04 12.07 -5.80
C LYS A 125 -8.41 12.27 -4.32
N ALA A 126 -8.93 11.23 -3.67
CA ALA A 126 -9.28 11.27 -2.25
C ALA A 126 -8.04 11.45 -1.36
N ARG A 127 -6.95 10.74 -1.66
CA ARG A 127 -5.67 10.88 -0.97
C ARG A 127 -5.11 12.30 -1.09
N ASN A 128 -5.08 12.84 -2.31
CA ASN A 128 -4.57 14.19 -2.54
C ASN A 128 -5.41 15.24 -1.80
N PHE A 129 -6.72 15.06 -1.76
CA PHE A 129 -7.60 15.89 -0.93
C PHE A 129 -7.23 15.79 0.55
N ALA A 130 -7.05 14.58 1.10
CA ALA A 130 -6.68 14.40 2.49
C ALA A 130 -5.32 15.05 2.83
N ILE A 131 -4.32 14.91 1.93
CA ILE A 131 -3.01 15.55 2.08
C ILE A 131 -3.16 17.08 2.17
N GLN A 132 -3.94 17.68 1.28
CA GLN A 132 -4.18 19.13 1.31
C GLN A 132 -4.86 19.58 2.61
N GLU A 133 -5.88 18.84 3.05
CA GLU A 133 -6.60 19.16 4.29
C GLU A 133 -5.72 19.04 5.54
N PHE A 134 -4.85 18.03 5.63
CA PHE A 134 -3.88 17.94 6.72
C PHE A 134 -2.83 19.05 6.68
N ARG A 135 -2.33 19.42 5.49
CA ARG A 135 -1.37 20.51 5.33
C ARG A 135 -1.94 21.84 5.78
N LYS A 136 -3.22 22.14 5.46
CA LYS A 136 -3.92 23.34 5.96
C LYS A 136 -3.95 23.43 7.49
N ARG A 137 -3.88 22.28 8.18
CA ARG A 137 -3.87 22.14 9.63
C ARG A 137 -2.46 21.97 10.21
N ASN A 138 -1.43 22.28 9.43
CA ASN A 138 -0.02 22.16 9.81
C ASN A 138 0.37 20.77 10.34
N LYS A 139 -0.31 19.70 9.87
CA LYS A 139 0.01 18.33 10.27
C LYS A 139 1.17 17.75 9.46
N VAL A 140 2.09 17.10 10.15
CA VAL A 140 3.16 16.33 9.52
C VAL A 140 2.58 15.00 9.02
N ILE A 141 2.77 14.73 7.74
CA ILE A 141 2.22 13.56 7.06
C ILE A 141 3.37 12.71 6.53
N ASN A 142 3.30 11.41 6.79
CA ASN A 142 4.08 10.40 6.10
C ASN A 142 3.16 9.56 5.21
N GLY A 143 3.65 9.16 4.04
CA GLY A 143 2.89 8.37 3.07
C GLY A 143 2.51 9.15 1.82
N GLY A 144 1.41 8.74 1.20
CA GLY A 144 0.95 9.33 -0.06
C GLY A 144 1.46 8.59 -1.29
N HIS A 145 2.00 7.39 -1.11
CA HIS A 145 2.47 6.49 -2.16
C HIS A 145 1.57 5.27 -2.37
N GLY A 146 0.66 5.00 -1.45
CA GLY A 146 -0.37 3.97 -1.51
C GLY A 146 -1.76 4.53 -1.25
N ASN A 147 -2.55 3.84 -0.44
CA ASN A 147 -3.92 4.20 -0.09
C ASN A 147 -4.08 4.67 1.35
N SER A 148 -2.99 4.92 2.06
CA SER A 148 -3.02 5.37 3.46
C SER A 148 -2.15 6.60 3.69
N LEU A 149 -2.37 7.25 4.82
CA LEU A 149 -1.58 8.35 5.32
C LEU A 149 -1.34 8.15 6.81
N SER A 150 -0.10 8.35 7.24
CA SER A 150 0.27 8.38 8.65
C SER A 150 0.51 9.82 9.09
N VAL A 151 -0.25 10.28 10.04
CA VAL A 151 -0.25 11.67 10.53
C VAL A 151 0.32 11.71 11.93
N PHE A 152 1.32 12.54 12.15
CA PHE A 152 1.96 12.71 13.45
C PHE A 152 1.18 13.68 14.34
N PHE A 153 1.04 13.32 15.61
CA PHE A 153 0.44 14.13 16.67
C PHE A 153 1.45 14.32 17.81
N LYS A 154 1.77 15.57 18.15
CA LYS A 154 2.70 15.88 19.26
C LYS A 154 2.16 15.38 20.60
N ASN A 155 0.84 15.43 20.80
CA ASN A 155 0.20 15.06 22.06
C ASN A 155 -0.54 13.75 21.95
N ARG A 156 0.01 12.69 22.57
CA ARG A 156 -0.56 11.34 22.60
C ARG A 156 -1.96 11.29 23.22
N LYS A 157 -2.23 12.09 24.28
CA LYS A 157 -3.55 12.11 24.92
C LYS A 157 -4.62 12.67 23.96
N LYS A 158 -4.30 13.75 23.21
CA LYS A 158 -5.18 14.29 22.17
C LYS A 158 -5.44 13.25 21.07
N LEU A 159 -4.43 12.52 20.64
CA LEU A 159 -4.57 11.46 19.63
C LEU A 159 -5.51 10.35 20.09
N ILE A 160 -5.35 9.86 21.31
CA ILE A 160 -6.24 8.81 21.88
C ILE A 160 -7.69 9.33 21.95
N LYS A 161 -7.88 10.56 22.43
CA LYS A 161 -9.21 11.19 22.51
C LYS A 161 -9.86 11.30 21.13
N LEU A 162 -9.10 11.75 20.12
CA LEU A 162 -9.56 11.79 18.73
C LEU A 162 -9.93 10.38 18.20
N GLY A 163 -9.09 9.37 18.43
CA GLY A 163 -9.37 8.00 18.00
C GLY A 163 -10.65 7.44 18.60
N ASN A 164 -10.89 7.70 19.89
CA ASN A 164 -12.12 7.30 20.56
C ASN A 164 -13.35 8.04 20.02
N GLU A 165 -13.23 9.35 19.74
CA GLU A 165 -14.33 10.13 19.18
C GLU A 165 -14.66 9.69 17.74
N LEU A 166 -13.65 9.42 16.92
CA LEU A 166 -13.83 8.84 15.59
C LEU A 166 -14.56 7.50 15.66
N LYS A 167 -14.17 6.62 16.59
CA LYS A 167 -14.82 5.32 16.79
C LYS A 167 -16.30 5.46 17.17
N LYS A 168 -16.67 6.39 18.08
CA LYS A 168 -18.07 6.71 18.40
C LYS A 168 -18.86 7.13 17.17
N ASN A 169 -18.23 7.84 16.25
CA ASN A 169 -18.80 8.28 14.98
C ASN A 169 -18.70 7.24 13.86
N LYS A 170 -18.42 5.98 14.19
CA LYS A 170 -18.29 4.84 13.26
C LYS A 170 -17.16 5.02 12.22
N ILE A 171 -16.11 5.79 12.57
CA ILE A 171 -14.90 5.94 11.76
C ILE A 171 -13.78 5.20 12.48
N ILE A 172 -13.34 4.09 11.90
CA ILE A 172 -12.26 3.27 12.44
C ILE A 172 -10.94 3.71 11.83
N VAL A 173 -9.98 4.05 12.69
CA VAL A 173 -8.61 4.45 12.34
C VAL A 173 -7.61 3.68 13.20
N ASN A 174 -6.39 3.54 12.75
CA ASN A 174 -5.35 2.91 13.56
C ASN A 174 -4.47 3.99 14.22
N TYR A 175 -4.41 3.99 15.56
CA TYR A 175 -3.61 4.92 16.37
C TYR A 175 -2.91 4.24 17.56
N ASN A 176 -2.96 2.91 17.63
CA ASN A 176 -2.34 2.11 18.68
C ASN A 176 -1.07 1.43 18.17
N TYR A 177 -0.09 2.24 17.77
CA TYR A 177 1.22 1.73 17.42
C TYR A 177 2.14 1.65 18.66
N PRO A 178 3.05 0.66 18.70
CA PRO A 178 4.11 0.62 19.71
C PRO A 178 5.13 1.75 19.49
N LYS A 179 5.96 2.01 20.51
CA LYS A 179 7.12 2.89 20.34
C LYS A 179 8.03 2.40 19.20
N PRO A 180 8.61 3.28 18.42
CA PRO A 180 8.57 4.77 18.51
C PRO A 180 7.42 5.41 17.72
N TYR A 181 6.37 4.67 17.33
CA TYR A 181 5.30 5.10 16.41
C TYR A 181 3.99 5.43 17.13
N GLU A 182 3.97 5.48 18.45
CA GLU A 182 2.77 5.67 19.28
C GLU A 182 2.03 6.98 19.04
N ASN A 183 2.70 7.97 18.44
CA ASN A 183 2.15 9.29 18.14
C ASN A 183 1.58 9.41 16.71
N PHE A 184 1.46 8.30 15.99
CA PHE A 184 0.91 8.32 14.65
C PHE A 184 -0.53 7.86 14.60
N LEU A 185 -1.33 8.58 13.81
CA LEU A 185 -2.63 8.17 13.33
C LEU A 185 -2.48 7.69 11.88
N ASN A 186 -2.87 6.45 11.60
CA ASN A 186 -2.95 5.98 10.22
C ASN A 186 -4.41 5.95 9.76
N ILE A 187 -4.66 6.56 8.61
CA ILE A 187 -5.96 6.55 7.96
C ILE A 187 -5.85 5.92 6.57
N THR A 188 -6.80 5.09 6.21
CA THR A 188 -6.99 4.67 4.83
C THR A 188 -7.75 5.76 4.07
N THR A 189 -7.22 6.19 2.94
CA THR A 189 -7.87 7.20 2.09
C THR A 189 -9.05 6.57 1.34
N THR A 190 -10.23 6.91 1.79
CA THR A 190 -11.51 6.40 1.26
C THR A 190 -12.16 7.42 0.32
N SER A 191 -13.49 7.52 0.31
CA SER A 191 -14.21 8.51 -0.47
C SER A 191 -14.07 9.93 0.13
N LYS A 192 -14.14 10.94 -0.72
CA LYS A 192 -14.11 12.36 -0.29
C LYS A 192 -15.18 12.72 0.75
N PRO A 193 -16.45 12.23 0.67
CA PRO A 193 -17.44 12.47 1.72
C PRO A 193 -17.01 11.92 3.09
N ASN A 194 -16.48 10.71 3.16
CA ASN A 194 -16.00 10.11 4.41
C ASN A 194 -14.83 10.92 5.01
N LEU A 195 -13.91 11.37 4.16
CA LEU A 195 -12.80 12.23 4.59
C LEU A 195 -13.29 13.58 5.12
N LYS A 196 -14.30 14.20 4.49
CA LYS A 196 -14.92 15.42 5.01
C LYS A 196 -15.52 15.21 6.39
N LYS A 197 -16.20 14.08 6.63
CA LYS A 197 -16.73 13.72 7.95
C LYS A 197 -15.60 13.57 8.98
N PHE A 198 -14.50 12.91 8.62
CA PHE A 198 -13.31 12.81 9.46
C PHE A 198 -12.75 14.19 9.84
N PHE A 199 -12.53 15.07 8.86
CA PHE A 199 -11.99 16.40 9.12
C PHE A 199 -12.91 17.28 9.96
N LYS A 200 -14.24 17.15 9.78
CA LYS A 200 -15.22 17.85 10.66
C LYS A 200 -15.02 17.47 12.12
N ILE A 201 -14.83 16.19 12.42
CA ILE A 201 -14.60 15.70 13.80
C ILE A 201 -13.23 16.18 14.30
N LEU A 202 -12.20 16.16 13.46
CA LEU A 202 -10.87 16.67 13.80
C LEU A 202 -10.92 18.14 14.23
N ASP A 203 -11.71 18.97 13.52
CA ASP A 203 -11.80 20.42 13.77
C ASP A 203 -12.65 20.78 14.98
N GLN A 204 -13.71 19.99 15.29
CA GLN A 204 -14.67 20.31 16.36
C GLN A 204 -14.08 20.30 17.78
N ASN A 205 -12.93 19.66 18.00
CA ASN A 205 -12.42 19.38 19.34
C ASN A 205 -10.97 19.85 19.55
N ASP A 206 -10.49 20.77 18.75
CA ASP A 206 -9.12 21.34 18.84
C ASP A 206 -8.04 20.26 19.01
N TYR A 207 -8.13 19.19 18.20
CA TYR A 207 -7.10 18.15 18.14
C TYR A 207 -5.88 18.55 17.29
N ASN A 208 -5.82 19.83 16.93
CA ASN A 208 -4.73 20.40 16.14
C ASN A 208 -3.43 20.58 16.92
#